data_c986ceca9df104804b08b42845fc79d6
#
_entry.id   c986ceca9df104804b08b42845fc79d6
#
_cell.length_a   1.000
_cell.length_b   1.000
_cell.length_c   1.000
_cell.angle_alpha   90.00
_cell.angle_beta   90.00
_cell.angle_gamma   90.00
#
_symmetry.space_group_name_H-M   'P 1'
#
loop_
_entity.id
_entity.type
_entity.pdbx_description
1 polymer ?
#
loop_
_entity_poly.entity_id
_entity_poly.type
_entity_poly.pdbx_seq_one_letter_code
_entity_poly.pdbx_strand_id
1 'polypeptide(L)'
;MSVRVDFVESSRAWRRSLPARTLARQAIAAASIECGIALRRGAEVCVHLVGDADIQALNAQWRGVDAPTNVLSFPAVESARLREARLLGDVLIAFETVSREAEHERKALRDHYRHLVVHGFLHLLGFDHVEDGQAEAMEALETRVLARLGVADPFDSTQLTGAA
;
A
#
# COMPACT_ATOMS: atom_id res chain seq x y z
N MET A 1 2.10 -12.05 -16.52
CA MET A 1 1.04 -12.30 -15.55
C MET A 1 0.73 -10.98 -14.82
N SER A 2 -0.47 -10.45 -14.97
CA SER A 2 -0.79 -9.13 -14.47
C SER A 2 -1.99 -9.16 -13.52
N VAL A 3 -1.83 -8.48 -12.40
CA VAL A 3 -2.93 -8.16 -11.49
C VAL A 3 -3.64 -6.94 -12.06
N ARG A 4 -4.94 -7.00 -12.14
CA ARG A 4 -5.78 -5.90 -12.56
C ARG A 4 -6.00 -4.95 -11.40
N VAL A 5 -5.82 -3.66 -11.63
CA VAL A 5 -6.02 -2.65 -10.61
C VAL A 5 -7.18 -1.75 -11.02
N ASP A 6 -8.25 -1.78 -10.24
CA ASP A 6 -9.36 -0.87 -10.38
C ASP A 6 -9.24 0.25 -9.35
N PHE A 7 -9.88 1.38 -9.61
CA PHE A 7 -9.78 2.54 -8.74
C PHE A 7 -11.15 3.10 -8.39
N VAL A 8 -11.29 3.50 -7.13
CA VAL A 8 -12.39 4.34 -6.66
C VAL A 8 -11.73 5.62 -6.12
N GLU A 9 -12.14 6.77 -6.58
CA GLU A 9 -11.55 8.04 -6.19
C GLU A 9 -12.61 8.94 -5.60
N SER A 10 -12.51 9.22 -4.29
CA SER A 10 -13.41 10.12 -3.58
C SER A 10 -12.74 11.44 -3.20
N SER A 11 -11.41 11.54 -3.28
CA SER A 11 -10.66 12.76 -3.03
C SER A 11 -9.93 13.22 -4.29
N ARG A 12 -10.26 14.42 -4.74
CA ARG A 12 -9.62 15.04 -5.92
C ARG A 12 -8.17 15.47 -5.65
N ALA A 13 -7.77 15.53 -4.39
CA ALA A 13 -6.42 15.92 -4.01
C ALA A 13 -5.37 14.97 -4.61
N TRP A 14 -5.67 13.69 -4.71
CA TRP A 14 -4.80 12.71 -5.34
C TRP A 14 -4.48 13.07 -6.79
N ARG A 15 -5.52 13.34 -7.57
CA ARG A 15 -5.38 13.68 -9.00
C ARG A 15 -4.57 14.94 -9.22
N ARG A 16 -4.70 15.91 -8.32
CA ARG A 16 -4.00 17.20 -8.41
C ARG A 16 -2.51 17.09 -8.05
N SER A 17 -2.13 16.07 -7.31
CA SER A 17 -0.80 15.96 -6.71
C SER A 17 0.10 14.95 -7.40
N LEU A 18 -0.44 13.81 -7.86
CA LEU A 18 0.31 12.68 -8.39
C LEU A 18 -0.43 11.98 -9.52
N PRO A 19 0.31 11.29 -10.42
CA PRO A 19 -0.29 10.29 -11.31
C PRO A 19 -0.57 9.00 -10.50
N ALA A 20 -1.45 9.08 -9.50
CA ALA A 20 -1.63 8.06 -8.47
C ALA A 20 -2.01 6.69 -9.05
N ARG A 21 -2.84 6.66 -10.10
CA ARG A 21 -3.26 5.40 -10.73
C ARG A 21 -2.08 4.69 -11.39
N THR A 22 -1.28 5.42 -12.15
CA THR A 22 -0.08 4.87 -12.80
C THR A 22 0.91 4.34 -11.78
N LEU A 23 1.17 5.12 -10.73
CA LEU A 23 2.10 4.72 -9.67
C LEU A 23 1.61 3.47 -8.93
N ALA A 24 0.32 3.38 -8.64
CA ALA A 24 -0.25 2.21 -7.98
C ALA A 24 -0.17 0.96 -8.86
N ARG A 25 -0.45 1.07 -10.16
CA ARG A 25 -0.33 -0.06 -11.07
C ARG A 25 1.10 -0.58 -11.13
N GLN A 26 2.07 0.30 -11.21
CA GLN A 26 3.50 -0.06 -11.21
C GLN A 26 3.90 -0.73 -9.90
N ALA A 27 3.48 -0.18 -8.78
CA ALA A 27 3.78 -0.71 -7.45
C ALA A 27 3.21 -2.12 -7.25
N ILE A 28 1.96 -2.32 -7.62
CA ILE A 28 1.29 -3.62 -7.50
C ILE A 28 1.89 -4.65 -8.46
N ALA A 29 2.23 -4.25 -9.68
CA ALA A 29 2.92 -5.12 -10.62
C ALA A 29 4.26 -5.60 -10.07
N ALA A 30 5.07 -4.70 -9.51
CA ALA A 30 6.34 -5.05 -8.90
C ALA A 30 6.17 -5.98 -7.69
N ALA A 31 5.20 -5.68 -6.84
CA ALA A 31 4.90 -6.50 -5.66
C ALA A 31 4.43 -7.90 -6.04
N SER A 32 3.60 -8.02 -7.07
CA SER A 32 3.11 -9.32 -7.53
C SER A 32 4.21 -10.21 -8.12
N ILE A 33 5.27 -9.61 -8.66
CA ILE A 33 6.45 -10.37 -9.12
C ILE A 33 7.28 -10.85 -7.92
N GLU A 34 7.51 -9.99 -6.94
CA GLU A 34 8.41 -10.27 -5.82
C GLU A 34 7.78 -11.08 -4.68
N CYS A 35 6.45 -11.14 -4.59
CA CYS A 35 5.76 -11.73 -3.43
C CYS A 35 5.92 -13.25 -3.29
N GLY A 36 6.38 -13.94 -4.31
CA GLY A 36 6.55 -15.40 -4.28
C GLY A 36 5.25 -16.21 -4.32
N ILE A 37 4.12 -15.55 -4.52
CA ILE A 37 2.80 -16.20 -4.58
C ILE A 37 2.35 -16.24 -6.04
N ALA A 38 1.95 -17.41 -6.51
CA ALA A 38 1.41 -17.56 -7.86
C ALA A 38 -0.06 -17.10 -7.87
N LEU A 39 -0.26 -15.81 -8.15
CA LEU A 39 -1.59 -15.23 -8.24
C LEU A 39 -2.27 -15.65 -9.56
N ARG A 40 -3.59 -15.76 -9.51
CA ARG A 40 -4.38 -16.08 -10.69
C ARG A 40 -4.22 -14.98 -11.74
N ARG A 41 -4.08 -15.38 -13.00
CA ARG A 41 -4.04 -14.41 -14.10
C ARG A 41 -5.34 -13.59 -14.11
N GLY A 42 -5.20 -12.26 -14.13
CA GLY A 42 -6.33 -11.35 -14.11
C GLY A 42 -6.97 -11.17 -12.73
N ALA A 43 -6.32 -11.61 -11.65
CA ALA A 43 -6.77 -11.30 -10.31
C ALA A 43 -6.87 -9.78 -10.12
N GLU A 44 -7.86 -9.35 -9.38
CA GLU A 44 -8.19 -7.92 -9.25
C GLU A 44 -7.96 -7.41 -7.84
N VAL A 45 -7.48 -6.17 -7.75
CA VAL A 45 -7.40 -5.39 -6.51
C VAL A 45 -8.04 -4.03 -6.78
N CYS A 46 -8.76 -3.50 -5.81
CA CYS A 46 -9.32 -2.16 -5.89
C CYS A 46 -8.54 -1.22 -4.97
N VAL A 47 -8.03 -0.14 -5.53
CA VAL A 47 -7.35 0.92 -4.78
C VAL A 47 -8.31 2.09 -4.65
N HIS A 48 -8.59 2.49 -3.41
CA HIS A 48 -9.46 3.61 -3.09
C HIS A 48 -8.60 4.82 -2.71
N LEU A 49 -8.67 5.84 -3.53
CA LEU A 49 -7.97 7.11 -3.32
C LEU A 49 -8.90 8.05 -2.56
N VAL A 50 -8.77 8.06 -1.25
CA VAL A 50 -9.71 8.72 -0.33
C VAL A 50 -9.05 9.87 0.42
N GLY A 51 -9.84 10.56 1.22
CA GLY A 51 -9.36 11.55 2.19
C GLY A 51 -9.49 11.04 3.62
N ASP A 52 -8.97 11.83 4.57
CA ASP A 52 -8.97 11.49 6.00
C ASP A 52 -10.38 11.24 6.55
N ALA A 53 -11.37 12.02 6.14
CA ALA A 53 -12.74 11.88 6.64
C ALA A 53 -13.33 10.51 6.30
N ASP A 54 -13.12 10.05 5.06
CA ASP A 54 -13.63 8.74 4.61
C ASP A 54 -12.94 7.59 5.33
N ILE A 55 -11.61 7.65 5.44
CA ILE A 55 -10.85 6.57 6.07
C ILE A 55 -11.08 6.52 7.58
N GLN A 56 -11.30 7.67 8.21
CA GLN A 56 -11.64 7.74 9.63
C GLN A 56 -12.96 7.03 9.93
N ALA A 57 -13.97 7.24 9.11
CA ALA A 57 -15.26 6.57 9.26
C ALA A 57 -15.14 5.05 9.16
N LEU A 58 -14.36 4.56 8.21
CA LEU A 58 -14.13 3.13 8.04
C LEU A 58 -13.26 2.54 9.15
N ASN A 59 -12.26 3.28 9.61
CA ASN A 59 -11.40 2.88 10.71
C ASN A 59 -12.20 2.73 12.01
N ALA A 60 -13.12 3.67 12.27
CA ALA A 60 -14.03 3.61 13.42
C ALA A 60 -14.96 2.41 13.31
N GLN A 61 -15.56 2.18 12.15
CA GLN A 61 -16.52 1.11 11.92
C GLN A 61 -15.90 -0.28 12.03
N TRP A 62 -14.73 -0.49 11.40
CA TRP A 62 -14.14 -1.82 11.24
C TRP A 62 -13.05 -2.15 12.25
N ARG A 63 -12.37 -1.15 12.81
CA ARG A 63 -11.26 -1.36 13.75
C ARG A 63 -11.51 -0.73 15.13
N GLY A 64 -12.63 -0.02 15.29
CA GLY A 64 -12.98 0.64 16.55
C GLY A 64 -12.09 1.84 16.89
N VAL A 65 -11.37 2.38 15.91
CA VAL A 65 -10.48 3.52 16.09
C VAL A 65 -11.06 4.74 15.38
N ASP A 66 -11.54 5.71 16.13
CA ASP A 66 -12.13 6.94 15.57
C ASP A 66 -11.03 7.96 15.28
N ALA A 67 -10.20 7.65 14.29
CA ALA A 67 -9.12 8.50 13.84
C ALA A 67 -8.77 8.17 12.40
N PRO A 68 -8.23 9.11 11.62
CA PRO A 68 -7.71 8.78 10.30
C PRO A 68 -6.46 7.93 10.41
N THR A 69 -6.16 7.20 9.35
CA THR A 69 -4.93 6.42 9.20
C THR A 69 -4.44 6.59 7.77
N ASN A 70 -3.23 6.13 7.48
CA ASN A 70 -2.65 6.28 6.14
C ASN A 70 -3.20 5.26 5.14
N VAL A 71 -3.26 3.99 5.52
CA VAL A 71 -3.70 2.90 4.65
C VAL A 71 -4.53 1.89 5.43
N LEU A 72 -5.59 1.38 4.80
CA LEU A 72 -6.38 0.25 5.29
C LEU A 72 -6.44 -0.81 4.19
N SER A 73 -6.29 -2.07 4.57
CA SER A 73 -6.41 -3.20 3.66
C SER A 73 -7.51 -4.15 4.11
N PHE A 74 -8.36 -4.53 3.17
CA PHE A 74 -9.46 -5.47 3.41
C PHE A 74 -9.31 -6.67 2.48
N PRO A 75 -8.68 -7.78 2.93
CA PRO A 75 -8.55 -8.97 2.10
C PRO A 75 -9.92 -9.55 1.74
N ALA A 76 -10.08 -9.95 0.48
CA ALA A 76 -11.32 -10.57 0.01
C ALA A 76 -11.37 -12.08 0.31
N VAL A 77 -10.20 -12.71 0.49
CA VAL A 77 -10.08 -14.15 0.72
C VAL A 77 -9.00 -14.42 1.77
N GLU A 78 -9.06 -15.60 2.36
CA GLU A 78 -8.01 -16.10 3.24
C GLU A 78 -6.74 -16.45 2.44
N SER A 79 -5.58 -16.37 3.09
CA SER A 79 -4.28 -16.61 2.45
C SER A 79 -4.21 -17.94 1.70
N ALA A 80 -4.84 -18.99 2.23
CA ALA A 80 -4.85 -20.32 1.62
C ALA A 80 -5.55 -20.34 0.25
N ARG A 81 -6.40 -19.35 -0.05
CA ARG A 81 -7.19 -19.30 -1.28
C ARG A 81 -6.71 -18.28 -2.29
N LEU A 82 -5.60 -17.60 -2.02
CA LEU A 82 -5.08 -16.52 -2.87
C LEU A 82 -4.81 -16.94 -4.31
N ARG A 83 -4.30 -18.15 -4.50
CA ARG A 83 -3.93 -18.65 -5.84
C ARG A 83 -5.13 -18.80 -6.78
N GLU A 84 -6.32 -18.98 -6.23
CA GLU A 84 -7.55 -19.16 -6.97
C GLU A 84 -8.40 -17.91 -7.01
N ALA A 85 -8.06 -16.92 -6.20
CA ALA A 85 -8.90 -15.74 -5.98
C ALA A 85 -8.99 -14.86 -7.23
N ARG A 86 -10.20 -14.52 -7.61
CA ARG A 86 -10.48 -13.48 -8.60
C ARG A 86 -10.28 -12.09 -8.01
N LEU A 87 -10.74 -11.91 -6.78
CA LEU A 87 -10.65 -10.63 -6.05
C LEU A 87 -9.68 -10.82 -4.91
N LEU A 88 -8.67 -9.97 -4.85
CA LEU A 88 -7.67 -9.98 -3.77
C LEU A 88 -8.13 -9.12 -2.60
N GLY A 89 -8.84 -8.05 -2.87
CA GLY A 89 -9.38 -7.16 -1.84
C GLY A 89 -9.27 -5.69 -2.19
N ASP A 90 -9.37 -4.86 -1.16
CA ASP A 90 -9.37 -3.40 -1.26
C ASP A 90 -8.25 -2.79 -0.44
N VAL A 91 -7.61 -1.77 -1.00
CA VAL A 91 -6.60 -0.95 -0.32
C VAL A 91 -7.07 0.49 -0.37
N LEU A 92 -7.22 1.13 0.80
CA LEU A 92 -7.65 2.52 0.92
C LEU A 92 -6.48 3.36 1.40
N ILE A 93 -6.23 4.49 0.73
CA ILE A 93 -5.10 5.36 1.05
C ILE A 93 -5.61 6.80 1.20
N ALA A 94 -5.33 7.44 2.36
CA ALA A 94 -5.84 8.75 2.72
C ALA A 94 -4.85 9.86 2.42
N PHE A 95 -5.23 10.79 1.57
CA PHE A 95 -4.35 11.84 1.05
C PHE A 95 -3.69 12.68 2.13
N GLU A 96 -4.49 13.27 3.04
CA GLU A 96 -3.99 14.22 4.03
C GLU A 96 -3.02 13.58 5.01
N THR A 97 -3.32 12.37 5.49
CA THR A 97 -2.42 11.64 6.40
C THR A 97 -1.11 11.28 5.69
N VAL A 98 -1.19 10.76 4.46
CA VAL A 98 0.00 10.39 3.69
C VAL A 98 0.87 11.60 3.39
N SER A 99 0.25 12.74 3.05
CA SER A 99 0.97 14.00 2.78
C SER A 99 1.68 14.51 4.02
N ARG A 100 1.01 14.47 5.18
CA ARG A 100 1.63 14.89 6.45
C ARG A 100 2.80 14.00 6.83
N GLU A 101 2.65 12.70 6.66
CA GLU A 101 3.72 11.74 6.95
C GLU A 101 4.93 11.96 6.05
N ALA A 102 4.71 12.13 4.75
CA ALA A 102 5.78 12.37 3.79
C ALA A 102 6.57 13.63 4.15
N GLU A 103 5.86 14.71 4.48
CA GLU A 103 6.48 15.98 4.90
C GLU A 103 7.26 15.81 6.21
N HIS A 104 6.67 15.16 7.20
CA HIS A 104 7.30 14.92 8.51
C HIS A 104 8.56 14.05 8.39
N GLU A 105 8.50 13.03 7.56
CA GLU A 105 9.61 12.10 7.34
C GLU A 105 10.59 12.58 6.25
N ARG A 106 10.35 13.73 5.66
CA ARG A 106 11.18 14.32 4.59
C ARG A 106 11.34 13.39 3.38
N LYS A 107 10.26 12.73 3.02
CA LYS A 107 10.18 11.86 1.84
C LYS A 107 9.35 12.54 0.76
N ALA A 108 9.65 12.21 -0.51
CA ALA A 108 8.79 12.62 -1.61
C ALA A 108 7.42 11.96 -1.44
N LEU A 109 6.35 12.71 -1.68
CA LEU A 109 4.98 12.19 -1.59
C LEU A 109 4.80 10.95 -2.46
N ARG A 110 5.33 10.96 -3.68
CA ARG A 110 5.23 9.81 -4.58
C ARG A 110 5.88 8.55 -4.05
N ASP A 111 7.00 8.67 -3.35
CA ASP A 111 7.73 7.53 -2.80
C ASP A 111 7.01 6.97 -1.57
N HIS A 112 6.53 7.82 -0.69
CA HIS A 112 5.74 7.39 0.46
C HIS A 112 4.42 6.74 0.03
N TYR A 113 3.75 7.32 -0.95
CA TYR A 113 2.55 6.74 -1.55
C TYR A 113 2.81 5.34 -2.11
N ARG A 114 3.86 5.17 -2.91
CA ARG A 114 4.23 3.87 -3.46
C ARG A 114 4.49 2.84 -2.37
N HIS A 115 5.18 3.24 -1.31
CA HIS A 115 5.45 2.37 -0.16
C HIS A 115 4.14 1.89 0.46
N LEU A 116 3.18 2.78 0.67
CA LEU A 116 1.89 2.42 1.27
C LEU A 116 1.03 1.55 0.36
N VAL A 117 1.08 1.77 -0.95
CA VAL A 117 0.40 0.87 -1.92
C VAL A 117 0.99 -0.53 -1.83
N VAL A 118 2.32 -0.66 -1.84
CA VAL A 118 3.00 -1.94 -1.69
C VAL A 118 2.61 -2.61 -0.37
N HIS A 119 2.72 -1.87 0.73
CA HIS A 119 2.41 -2.35 2.08
C HIS A 119 0.97 -2.87 2.16
N GLY A 120 0.00 -2.08 1.69
CA GLY A 120 -1.41 -2.46 1.69
C GLY A 120 -1.68 -3.69 0.82
N PHE A 121 -1.06 -3.75 -0.34
CA PHE A 121 -1.20 -4.90 -1.24
C PHE A 121 -0.63 -6.18 -0.62
N LEU A 122 0.54 -6.11 0.01
CA LEU A 122 1.13 -7.27 0.69
C LEU A 122 0.27 -7.77 1.84
N HIS A 123 -0.41 -6.88 2.56
CA HIS A 123 -1.39 -7.30 3.57
C HIS A 123 -2.55 -8.10 2.96
N LEU A 124 -3.01 -7.74 1.77
CA LEU A 124 -4.03 -8.54 1.07
C LEU A 124 -3.56 -9.96 0.79
N LEU A 125 -2.26 -10.14 0.60
CA LEU A 125 -1.64 -11.43 0.33
C LEU A 125 -1.30 -12.22 1.60
N GLY A 126 -1.69 -11.71 2.77
CA GLY A 126 -1.48 -12.41 4.04
C GLY A 126 -0.18 -12.09 4.75
N PHE A 127 0.66 -11.21 4.20
CA PHE A 127 1.84 -10.74 4.92
C PHE A 127 1.39 -9.87 6.09
N ASP A 128 2.04 -10.02 7.23
CA ASP A 128 1.68 -9.31 8.45
C ASP A 128 2.94 -8.89 9.19
N HIS A 129 2.78 -8.02 10.19
CA HIS A 129 3.88 -7.51 11.01
C HIS A 129 3.58 -7.62 12.52
N VAL A 130 2.72 -8.57 12.92
CA VAL A 130 2.34 -8.78 14.32
C VAL A 130 3.48 -9.42 15.10
N GLU A 131 4.17 -10.39 14.51
CA GLU A 131 5.33 -11.04 15.12
C GLU A 131 6.63 -10.51 14.50
N ASP A 132 7.71 -10.46 15.29
CA ASP A 132 9.01 -9.89 14.86
C ASP A 132 9.54 -10.52 13.56
N GLY A 133 9.49 -11.84 13.45
CA GLY A 133 9.95 -12.53 12.24
C GLY A 133 9.11 -12.22 11.02
N GLN A 134 7.80 -12.05 11.20
CA GLN A 134 6.88 -11.65 10.13
C GLN A 134 7.13 -10.21 9.72
N ALA A 135 7.36 -9.32 10.68
CA ALA A 135 7.66 -7.91 10.42
C ALA A 135 8.94 -7.77 9.60
N GLU A 136 10.00 -8.48 9.98
CA GLU A 136 11.27 -8.45 9.24
C GLU A 136 11.11 -8.97 7.81
N ALA A 137 10.39 -10.07 7.62
CA ALA A 137 10.14 -10.65 6.31
C ALA A 137 9.35 -9.69 5.42
N MET A 138 8.31 -9.07 5.96
CA MET A 138 7.49 -8.10 5.24
C MET A 138 8.27 -6.85 4.87
N GLU A 139 9.04 -6.28 5.80
CA GLU A 139 9.88 -5.11 5.55
C GLU A 139 10.95 -5.39 4.50
N ALA A 140 11.59 -6.57 4.55
CA ALA A 140 12.57 -6.97 3.55
C ALA A 140 11.93 -7.09 2.17
N LEU A 141 10.73 -7.62 2.08
CA LEU A 141 9.98 -7.72 0.83
C LEU A 141 9.59 -6.35 0.30
N GLU A 142 9.09 -5.46 1.16
CA GLU A 142 8.78 -4.08 0.80
C GLU A 142 10.02 -3.37 0.22
N THR A 143 11.17 -3.52 0.87
CA THR A 143 12.42 -2.93 0.42
C THR A 143 12.81 -3.43 -0.98
N ARG A 144 12.69 -4.75 -1.24
CA ARG A 144 12.99 -5.31 -2.55
C ARG A 144 12.05 -4.80 -3.64
N VAL A 145 10.76 -4.72 -3.33
CA VAL A 145 9.74 -4.22 -4.27
C VAL A 145 10.04 -2.76 -4.61
N LEU A 146 10.30 -1.94 -3.60
CA LEU A 146 10.57 -0.51 -3.78
C LEU A 146 11.88 -0.27 -4.53
N ALA A 147 12.91 -1.09 -4.29
CA ALA A 147 14.16 -1.01 -5.04
C ALA A 147 13.92 -1.26 -6.53
N ARG A 148 13.05 -2.20 -6.87
CA ARG A 148 12.65 -2.46 -8.25
C ARG A 148 11.98 -1.24 -8.90
N LEU A 149 11.34 -0.40 -8.11
CA LEU A 149 10.69 0.83 -8.56
C LEU A 149 11.62 2.05 -8.53
N GLY A 150 12.87 1.87 -8.12
CA GLY A 150 13.82 2.97 -7.96
C GLY A 150 13.58 3.82 -6.71
N VAL A 151 12.87 3.28 -5.74
CA VAL A 151 12.59 3.96 -4.47
C VAL A 151 13.58 3.47 -3.42
N ALA A 152 14.19 4.42 -2.69
CA ALA A 152 15.17 4.11 -1.63
C ALA A 152 14.49 3.37 -0.47
N ASP A 153 15.29 2.62 0.29
CA ASP A 153 14.82 1.85 1.43
C ASP A 153 14.06 2.74 2.43
N PRO A 154 12.75 2.52 2.64
CA PRO A 154 11.96 3.36 3.53
C PRO A 154 12.32 3.19 5.01
N PHE A 155 13.02 2.11 5.34
CA PHE A 155 13.42 1.79 6.72
C PHE A 155 14.84 2.22 7.05
N ASP A 156 15.55 2.83 6.09
CA ASP A 156 16.92 3.31 6.28
C ASP A 156 16.91 4.65 7.01
N SER A 157 17.23 4.62 8.31
CA SER A 157 17.29 5.80 9.17
C SER A 157 18.43 6.78 8.80
N THR A 158 19.43 6.35 8.05
CA THR A 158 20.53 7.23 7.63
C THR A 158 20.07 8.32 6.68
N GLN A 159 18.97 8.11 5.96
CA GLN A 159 18.40 9.11 5.05
C GLN A 159 17.83 10.32 5.81
N LEU A 160 17.33 10.12 7.03
CA LEU A 160 16.81 11.18 7.85
C LEU A 160 17.92 12.08 8.41
N THR A 161 19.10 11.53 8.66
CA THR A 161 20.26 12.28 9.16
C THR A 161 21.03 12.97 8.04
N GLY A 162 21.00 12.43 6.83
CA GLY A 162 21.67 13.02 5.67
C GLY A 162 21.01 14.27 5.13
N ALA A 163 19.84 14.66 5.62
CA ALA A 163 19.10 15.83 5.18
C ALA A 163 19.33 17.08 6.04
N ALA A 164 20.21 16.97 7.00
CA ALA A 164 20.55 18.09 7.91
C ALA A 164 21.47 19.12 7.24
#